data_bf9255663b3ac842f97504e51e5b30bc
#
_entry.id   bf9255663b3ac842f97504e51e5b30bc
#
_cell.length_a   1.000
_cell.length_b   1.000
_cell.length_c   1.000
_cell.angle_alpha   90.00
_cell.angle_beta   90.00
_cell.angle_gamma   90.00
#
_symmetry.space_group_name_H-M   'P 1'
#
loop_
_entity.id
_entity.type
_entity.pdbx_description
1 polymer ?
#
loop_
_entity_poly.entity_id
_entity_poly.type
_entity_poly.pdbx_seq_one_letter_code
_entity_poly.pdbx_strand_id
1 'polypeptide(L)'
;MRAFEQLASAEGRRFAFTDRIPRASGLGSSAAVIALGLVAGALAAGRDPDPEALLAAGIELEGHGDNLAACLAGGVCLTWERRLARVADGVPATPLALVPEATVETAAARAALPASVPHADAAFTAGRATLLGAALASGSAALFAAALADRVHEPYRAANAPLLTAVRERLPAGALGATISGSGPTVIVWARDEAAEETAAELFERFPDVDVLRLAVSPTGAGQA
;
A
#
# COMPACT_ATOMS: atom_id res chain seq x y z
N MET A 1 -2.35 13.71 16.62
CA MET A 1 -1.87 14.93 17.26
C MET A 1 -0.41 15.21 16.95
N ARG A 2 0.56 14.32 17.22
CA ARG A 2 2.00 14.53 16.91
C ARG A 2 2.30 15.02 15.49
N ALA A 3 1.63 14.47 14.47
CA ALA A 3 1.83 14.88 13.08
C ALA A 3 1.36 16.33 12.83
N PHE A 4 0.22 16.72 13.39
CA PHE A 4 -0.29 18.09 13.34
C PHE A 4 0.67 19.08 14.02
N GLU A 5 1.21 18.70 15.19
CA GLU A 5 2.11 19.54 16.01
C GLU A 5 3.47 19.79 15.38
N GLN A 6 3.84 19.06 14.31
CA GLN A 6 5.01 19.39 13.49
C GLN A 6 4.89 20.74 12.77
N LEU A 7 3.66 21.21 12.55
CA LEU A 7 3.39 22.36 11.67
C LEU A 7 2.55 23.47 12.32
N ALA A 8 1.72 23.14 13.33
CA ALA A 8 0.84 24.09 14.01
C ALA A 8 0.60 23.70 15.48
N SER A 9 0.26 24.68 16.34
CA SER A 9 -0.12 24.39 17.73
C SER A 9 -1.46 23.66 17.81
N ALA A 10 -1.51 22.62 18.64
CA ALA A 10 -2.73 21.89 18.96
C ALA A 10 -3.54 22.54 20.10
N GLU A 11 -3.00 23.59 20.76
CA GLU A 11 -3.64 24.27 21.89
C GLU A 11 -5.00 24.84 21.51
N GLY A 12 -6.01 24.59 22.35
CA GLY A 12 -7.38 25.04 22.14
C GLY A 12 -8.12 24.31 21.00
N ARG A 13 -7.53 23.31 20.35
CA ARG A 13 -8.13 22.58 19.22
C ARG A 13 -8.70 21.24 19.67
N ARG A 14 -9.81 20.84 19.04
CA ARG A 14 -10.39 19.50 19.16
C ARG A 14 -10.17 18.76 17.84
N PHE A 15 -9.67 17.53 17.93
CA PHE A 15 -9.49 16.65 16.77
C PHE A 15 -10.57 15.57 16.79
N ALA A 16 -11.26 15.42 15.66
CA ALA A 16 -12.14 14.29 15.38
C ALA A 16 -11.78 13.74 14.01
N PHE A 17 -11.65 12.43 13.89
CA PHE A 17 -11.44 11.78 12.60
C PHE A 17 -12.19 10.45 12.56
N THR A 18 -12.56 10.04 11.36
CA THR A 18 -13.18 8.74 11.10
C THR A 18 -12.16 7.86 10.39
N ASP A 19 -11.79 6.76 11.02
CA ASP A 19 -10.90 5.76 10.44
C ASP A 19 -11.74 4.60 9.89
N ARG A 20 -11.58 4.32 8.60
CA ARG A 20 -12.22 3.18 7.91
C ARG A 20 -11.20 2.15 7.44
N ILE A 21 -9.90 2.41 7.67
CA ILE A 21 -8.84 1.49 7.29
C ILE A 21 -8.60 0.54 8.47
N PRO A 22 -8.76 -0.77 8.32
CA PRO A 22 -8.48 -1.74 9.37
C PRO A 22 -7.05 -1.57 9.92
N ARG A 23 -6.91 -1.50 11.25
CA ARG A 23 -5.62 -1.29 11.89
C ARG A 23 -4.76 -2.54 11.84
N ALA A 24 -3.45 -2.36 11.71
CA ALA A 24 -2.45 -3.43 11.66
C ALA A 24 -2.75 -4.52 10.61
N SER A 25 -3.49 -4.15 9.55
CA SER A 25 -3.87 -5.02 8.43
C SER A 25 -2.89 -5.00 7.27
N GLY A 26 -1.95 -4.05 7.23
CA GLY A 26 -1.09 -3.82 6.07
C GLY A 26 -1.66 -2.83 5.04
N LEU A 27 -2.82 -2.22 5.31
CA LEU A 27 -3.48 -1.24 4.41
C LEU A 27 -3.09 0.23 4.68
N GLY A 28 -2.03 0.49 5.47
CA GLY A 28 -1.46 1.82 5.61
C GLY A 28 -2.22 2.78 6.55
N SER A 29 -3.03 2.28 7.53
CA SER A 29 -3.78 3.12 8.47
C SER A 29 -2.88 4.13 9.23
N SER A 30 -1.67 3.72 9.67
CA SER A 30 -0.71 4.60 10.35
C SER A 30 -0.32 5.78 9.46
N ALA A 31 0.13 5.50 8.24
CA ALA A 31 0.53 6.52 7.27
C ALA A 31 -0.62 7.47 6.92
N ALA A 32 -1.86 6.95 6.79
CA ALA A 32 -3.03 7.76 6.52
C ALA A 32 -3.32 8.76 7.66
N VAL A 33 -3.23 8.33 8.91
CA VAL A 33 -3.42 9.20 10.09
C VAL A 33 -2.32 10.26 10.17
N ILE A 34 -1.07 9.89 9.87
CA ILE A 34 0.06 10.84 9.85
C ILE A 34 -0.13 11.85 8.72
N ALA A 35 -0.45 11.42 7.50
CA ALA A 35 -0.70 12.30 6.37
C ALA A 35 -1.82 13.31 6.67
N LEU A 36 -2.95 12.85 7.21
CA LEU A 36 -4.06 13.73 7.61
C LEU A 36 -3.63 14.76 8.65
N GLY A 37 -2.83 14.34 9.65
CA GLY A 37 -2.31 15.23 10.69
C GLY A 37 -1.40 16.30 10.11
N LEU A 38 -0.48 15.94 9.20
CA LEU A 38 0.43 16.87 8.54
C LEU A 38 -0.32 17.87 7.65
N VAL A 39 -1.23 17.39 6.83
CA VAL A 39 -2.07 18.25 5.95
C VAL A 39 -2.90 19.21 6.79
N ALA A 40 -3.58 18.73 7.83
CA ALA A 40 -4.36 19.57 8.73
C ALA A 40 -3.48 20.62 9.44
N GLY A 41 -2.25 20.26 9.83
CA GLY A 41 -1.28 21.17 10.43
C GLY A 41 -0.81 22.24 9.46
N ALA A 42 -0.51 21.89 8.20
CA ALA A 42 -0.13 22.83 7.15
C ALA A 42 -1.25 23.85 6.91
N LEU A 43 -2.48 23.37 6.70
CA LEU A 43 -3.66 24.22 6.50
C LEU A 43 -3.92 25.15 7.72
N ALA A 44 -3.80 24.63 8.93
CA ALA A 44 -3.96 25.42 10.15
C ALA A 44 -2.87 26.49 10.34
N ALA A 45 -1.70 26.29 9.73
CA ALA A 45 -0.61 27.25 9.65
C ALA A 45 -0.72 28.23 8.46
N GLY A 46 -1.81 28.15 7.67
CA GLY A 46 -2.00 28.98 6.48
C GLY A 46 -1.05 28.63 5.33
N ARG A 47 -0.57 27.39 5.26
CA ARG A 47 0.34 26.90 4.21
C ARG A 47 -0.37 25.89 3.31
N ASP A 48 -0.10 25.95 2.01
CA ASP A 48 -0.53 24.89 1.12
C ASP A 48 0.21 23.58 1.45
N PRO A 49 -0.52 22.44 1.51
CA PRO A 49 0.10 21.16 1.80
C PRO A 49 0.88 20.65 0.57
N ASP A 50 2.19 20.90 0.56
CA ASP A 50 3.12 20.34 -0.43
C ASP A 50 3.46 18.89 -0.08
N PRO A 51 3.10 17.88 -0.91
CA PRO A 51 3.32 16.48 -0.61
C PRO A 51 4.79 16.12 -0.35
N GLU A 52 5.75 16.71 -1.05
CA GLU A 52 7.18 16.38 -0.88
C GLU A 52 7.71 16.95 0.46
N ALA A 53 7.36 18.18 0.80
CA ALA A 53 7.73 18.77 2.09
C ALA A 53 7.09 18.01 3.27
N LEU A 54 5.81 17.61 3.14
CA LEU A 54 5.10 16.84 4.16
C LEU A 54 5.64 15.41 4.28
N LEU A 55 6.08 14.79 3.19
CA LEU A 55 6.71 13.47 3.20
C LEU A 55 7.95 13.47 4.10
N ALA A 56 8.82 14.47 3.97
CA ALA A 56 10.04 14.56 4.77
C ALA A 56 9.74 14.60 6.28
N ALA A 57 8.72 15.38 6.69
CA ALA A 57 8.26 15.44 8.08
C ALA A 57 7.59 14.14 8.53
N GLY A 58 6.83 13.50 7.64
CA GLY A 58 6.14 12.24 7.92
C GLY A 58 7.08 11.06 8.11
N ILE A 59 8.18 11.00 7.37
CA ILE A 59 9.21 9.94 7.51
C ILE A 59 9.84 9.96 8.91
N GLU A 60 10.01 11.12 9.54
CA GLU A 60 10.52 11.23 10.92
C GLU A 60 9.57 10.56 11.94
N LEU A 61 8.27 10.50 11.63
CA LEU A 61 7.26 9.92 12.51
C LEU A 61 7.00 8.43 12.22
N GLU A 62 7.01 8.05 10.94
CA GLU A 62 6.65 6.69 10.47
C GLU A 62 7.88 5.79 10.28
N GLY A 63 9.06 6.38 10.03
CA GLY A 63 10.29 5.66 9.72
C GLY A 63 10.43 5.24 8.25
N HIS A 64 9.42 5.46 7.42
CA HIS A 64 9.44 5.14 5.98
C HIS A 64 8.43 5.99 5.18
N GLY A 65 8.66 6.13 3.87
CA GLY A 65 7.89 7.05 3.04
C GLY A 65 6.90 6.41 2.07
N ASP A 66 6.94 5.10 1.88
CA ASP A 66 6.17 4.39 0.84
C ASP A 66 4.66 4.62 0.93
N ASN A 67 4.03 4.25 2.03
CA ASN A 67 2.60 4.48 2.26
C ASN A 67 2.26 5.97 2.39
N LEU A 68 3.14 6.75 3.02
CA LEU A 68 2.94 8.21 3.18
C LEU A 68 2.87 8.93 1.84
N ALA A 69 3.74 8.59 0.88
CA ALA A 69 3.75 9.22 -0.42
C ALA A 69 2.41 9.04 -1.14
N ALA A 70 1.87 7.81 -1.14
CA ALA A 70 0.57 7.54 -1.74
C ALA A 70 -0.57 8.27 -1.02
N CYS A 71 -0.53 8.36 0.32
CA CYS A 71 -1.52 9.13 1.09
C CYS A 71 -1.47 10.64 0.78
N LEU A 72 -0.27 11.20 0.59
CA LEU A 72 -0.08 12.63 0.38
C LEU A 72 -0.34 13.06 -1.07
N ALA A 73 0.09 12.26 -2.06
CA ALA A 73 0.04 12.64 -3.48
C ALA A 73 -1.07 11.94 -4.28
N GLY A 74 -1.64 10.84 -3.76
CA GLY A 74 -2.56 9.98 -4.52
C GLY A 74 -1.85 9.21 -5.63
N GLY A 75 -2.61 8.36 -6.34
CA GLY A 75 -2.09 7.56 -7.44
C GLY A 75 -1.05 6.53 -7.02
N VAL A 76 -0.15 6.20 -7.93
CA VAL A 76 0.99 5.33 -7.72
C VAL A 76 2.25 6.19 -7.53
N CYS A 77 2.92 6.02 -6.39
CA CYS A 77 4.07 6.84 -6.01
C CYS A 77 5.34 6.00 -5.88
N LEU A 78 6.46 6.61 -6.28
CA LEU A 78 7.81 6.17 -5.96
C LEU A 78 8.41 7.08 -4.89
N THR A 79 9.21 6.51 -4.00
CA THR A 79 9.95 7.27 -2.99
C THR A 79 11.43 6.87 -3.00
N TRP A 80 12.31 7.86 -2.87
CA TRP A 80 13.75 7.67 -2.73
C TRP A 80 14.34 8.89 -2.02
N GLU A 81 15.30 8.70 -1.16
CA GLU A 81 16.04 9.79 -0.49
C GLU A 81 15.12 10.91 0.07
N ARG A 82 13.97 10.54 0.66
CA ARG A 82 12.94 11.47 1.19
C ARG A 82 12.20 12.29 0.13
N ARG A 83 12.33 11.93 -1.14
CA ARG A 83 11.60 12.51 -2.27
C ARG A 83 10.46 11.60 -2.69
N LEU A 84 9.51 12.13 -3.40
CA LEU A 84 8.44 11.37 -4.03
C LEU A 84 8.23 11.80 -5.49
N ALA A 85 7.77 10.86 -6.29
CA ALA A 85 7.19 11.12 -7.59
C ALA A 85 5.92 10.31 -7.75
N ARG A 86 4.83 10.96 -8.13
CA ARG A 86 3.64 10.27 -8.62
C ARG A 86 3.88 9.88 -10.07
N VAL A 87 3.82 8.58 -10.36
CA VAL A 87 4.20 8.01 -11.65
C VAL A 87 3.02 7.52 -12.48
N ALA A 88 1.86 7.31 -11.85
CA ALA A 88 0.62 6.96 -12.54
C ALA A 88 -0.61 7.33 -11.69
N ASP A 89 -1.77 7.51 -12.33
CA ASP A 89 -3.05 7.75 -11.65
C ASP A 89 -3.71 6.46 -11.14
N GLY A 90 -3.29 5.31 -11.67
CA GLY A 90 -3.80 4.00 -11.33
C GLY A 90 -2.91 2.88 -11.83
N VAL A 91 -3.39 1.65 -11.73
CA VAL A 91 -2.73 0.44 -12.22
C VAL A 91 -3.64 -0.26 -13.23
N PRO A 92 -3.11 -1.07 -14.17
CA PRO A 92 -3.92 -1.77 -15.17
C PRO A 92 -4.57 -3.04 -14.59
N ALA A 93 -5.23 -2.91 -13.44
CA ALA A 93 -5.90 -3.98 -12.71
C ALA A 93 -6.80 -3.40 -11.61
N THR A 94 -7.86 -4.10 -11.27
CA THR A 94 -8.68 -3.80 -10.09
C THR A 94 -8.13 -4.51 -8.85
N PRO A 95 -7.73 -3.80 -7.78
CA PRO A 95 -7.27 -4.41 -6.54
C PRO A 95 -8.46 -4.92 -5.70
N LEU A 96 -8.40 -6.20 -5.35
CA LEU A 96 -9.32 -6.86 -4.40
C LEU A 96 -8.54 -7.17 -3.12
N ALA A 97 -8.84 -6.49 -2.02
CA ALA A 97 -8.17 -6.71 -0.75
C ALA A 97 -8.90 -7.79 0.04
N LEU A 98 -8.17 -8.84 0.39
CA LEU A 98 -8.61 -9.89 1.29
C LEU A 98 -8.04 -9.57 2.67
N VAL A 99 -8.92 -9.14 3.59
CA VAL A 99 -8.56 -8.64 4.92
C VAL A 99 -8.95 -9.68 5.98
N PRO A 100 -8.01 -10.49 6.48
CA PRO A 100 -8.29 -11.43 7.57
C PRO A 100 -8.42 -10.68 8.91
N GLU A 101 -9.07 -11.29 9.90
CA GLU A 101 -9.15 -10.75 11.27
C GLU A 101 -7.77 -10.64 11.96
N ALA A 102 -6.81 -11.46 11.54
CA ALA A 102 -5.45 -11.43 12.07
C ALA A 102 -4.78 -10.07 11.84
N THR A 103 -3.90 -9.68 12.75
CA THR A 103 -3.12 -8.44 12.66
C THR A 103 -1.63 -8.75 12.67
N VAL A 104 -0.84 -7.93 11.98
CA VAL A 104 0.63 -8.04 11.98
C VAL A 104 1.24 -6.68 12.28
N GLU A 105 2.08 -6.63 13.31
CA GLU A 105 2.85 -5.42 13.60
C GLU A 105 3.96 -5.23 12.57
N THR A 106 4.03 -4.03 11.98
CA THR A 106 5.02 -3.68 10.95
C THR A 106 6.47 -3.88 11.44
N ALA A 107 6.75 -3.59 12.72
CA ALA A 107 8.07 -3.80 13.30
C ALA A 107 8.46 -5.29 13.32
N ALA A 108 7.54 -6.19 13.71
CA ALA A 108 7.77 -7.63 13.70
C ALA A 108 7.98 -8.17 12.27
N ALA A 109 7.17 -7.71 11.31
CA ALA A 109 7.31 -8.09 9.90
C ALA A 109 8.64 -7.63 9.28
N ARG A 110 9.18 -6.49 9.72
CA ARG A 110 10.51 -6.01 9.29
C ARG A 110 11.64 -6.79 9.93
N ALA A 111 11.52 -7.15 11.22
CA ALA A 111 12.50 -7.97 11.91
C ALA A 111 12.64 -9.39 11.35
N ALA A 112 11.61 -9.89 10.64
CA ALA A 112 11.64 -11.17 9.95
C ALA A 112 12.50 -11.17 8.66
N LEU A 113 12.87 -9.99 8.15
CA LEU A 113 13.70 -9.89 6.94
C LEU A 113 15.16 -10.24 7.24
N PRO A 114 15.84 -10.99 6.34
CA PRO A 114 17.24 -11.33 6.53
C PRO A 114 18.13 -10.10 6.31
N ALA A 115 19.32 -10.10 6.92
CA ALA A 115 20.31 -9.04 6.72
C ALA A 115 20.90 -9.02 5.29
N SER A 116 20.80 -10.11 4.54
CA SER A 116 21.25 -10.23 3.14
C SER A 116 20.38 -11.23 2.38
N VAL A 117 20.31 -11.06 1.07
CA VAL A 117 19.58 -11.97 0.16
C VAL A 117 20.55 -12.47 -0.93
N PRO A 118 20.30 -13.65 -1.52
CA PRO A 118 21.07 -14.14 -2.65
C PRO A 118 21.06 -13.14 -3.81
N HIS A 119 22.20 -12.98 -4.49
CA HIS A 119 22.31 -12.08 -5.66
C HIS A 119 21.26 -12.39 -6.74
N ALA A 120 20.96 -13.68 -6.97
CA ALA A 120 19.95 -14.11 -7.95
C ALA A 120 18.55 -13.58 -7.58
N ASP A 121 18.18 -13.57 -6.29
CA ASP A 121 16.88 -13.08 -5.82
C ASP A 121 16.80 -11.55 -5.85
N ALA A 122 17.90 -10.86 -5.54
CA ALA A 122 18.01 -9.42 -5.70
C ALA A 122 17.85 -9.02 -7.19
N ALA A 123 18.58 -9.68 -8.10
CA ALA A 123 18.49 -9.44 -9.55
C ALA A 123 17.08 -9.75 -10.08
N PHE A 124 16.46 -10.83 -9.63
CA PHE A 124 15.09 -11.17 -9.99
C PHE A 124 14.12 -10.05 -9.59
N THR A 125 14.14 -9.62 -8.32
CA THR A 125 13.21 -8.59 -7.83
C THR A 125 13.48 -7.22 -8.46
N ALA A 126 14.73 -6.85 -8.72
CA ALA A 126 15.06 -5.64 -9.48
C ALA A 126 14.47 -5.67 -10.91
N GLY A 127 14.54 -6.82 -11.58
CA GLY A 127 13.89 -7.02 -12.89
C GLY A 127 12.35 -6.89 -12.80
N ARG A 128 11.72 -7.40 -11.74
CA ARG A 128 10.27 -7.24 -11.52
C ARG A 128 9.88 -5.79 -11.23
N ALA A 129 10.68 -5.06 -10.45
CA ALA A 129 10.46 -3.63 -10.23
C ALA A 129 10.55 -2.82 -11.54
N THR A 130 11.49 -3.16 -12.43
CA THR A 130 11.59 -2.55 -13.77
C THR A 130 10.35 -2.86 -14.63
N LEU A 131 9.87 -4.11 -14.61
CA LEU A 131 8.63 -4.50 -15.31
C LEU A 131 7.42 -3.75 -14.77
N LEU A 132 7.33 -3.52 -13.45
CA LEU A 132 6.26 -2.72 -12.86
C LEU A 132 6.26 -1.30 -13.41
N GLY A 133 7.42 -0.65 -13.46
CA GLY A 133 7.55 0.68 -14.07
C GLY A 133 7.11 0.70 -15.54
N ALA A 134 7.52 -0.28 -16.34
CA ALA A 134 7.10 -0.41 -17.74
C ALA A 134 5.59 -0.68 -17.87
N ALA A 135 5.01 -1.48 -16.97
CA ALA A 135 3.58 -1.76 -16.94
C ALA A 135 2.75 -0.49 -16.66
N LEU A 136 3.17 0.32 -15.70
CA LEU A 136 2.52 1.59 -15.35
C LEU A 136 2.59 2.58 -16.51
N ALA A 137 3.76 2.70 -17.16
CA ALA A 137 3.95 3.60 -18.28
C ALA A 137 3.16 3.22 -19.54
N SER A 138 2.95 1.91 -19.77
CA SER A 138 2.29 1.38 -20.97
C SER A 138 0.82 0.98 -20.77
N GLY A 139 0.33 0.93 -19.52
CA GLY A 139 -0.99 0.38 -19.19
C GLY A 139 -1.11 -1.14 -19.45
N SER A 140 0.02 -1.86 -19.57
CA SER A 140 0.01 -3.27 -19.93
C SER A 140 -0.29 -4.20 -18.76
N ALA A 141 -1.48 -4.81 -18.74
CA ALA A 141 -1.85 -5.81 -17.75
C ALA A 141 -0.93 -7.06 -17.79
N ALA A 142 -0.39 -7.41 -18.95
CA ALA A 142 0.54 -8.53 -19.08
C ALA A 142 1.90 -8.25 -18.39
N LEU A 143 2.46 -7.05 -18.58
CA LEU A 143 3.68 -6.64 -17.88
C LEU A 143 3.41 -6.48 -16.37
N PHE A 144 2.23 -5.96 -15.99
CA PHE A 144 1.83 -5.84 -14.59
C PHE A 144 1.78 -7.22 -13.92
N ALA A 145 1.09 -8.20 -14.52
CA ALA A 145 1.05 -9.57 -14.02
C ALA A 145 2.46 -10.17 -13.83
N ALA A 146 3.34 -9.97 -14.83
CA ALA A 146 4.72 -10.43 -14.76
C ALA A 146 5.52 -9.74 -13.63
N ALA A 147 5.15 -8.52 -13.22
CA ALA A 147 5.82 -7.75 -12.19
C ALA A 147 5.47 -8.17 -10.75
N LEU A 148 4.38 -8.90 -10.52
CA LEU A 148 3.81 -9.18 -9.19
C LEU A 148 4.60 -10.17 -8.32
N ALA A 149 5.70 -10.72 -8.80
CA ALA A 149 6.51 -11.67 -8.05
C ALA A 149 7.67 -10.98 -7.32
N ASP A 150 7.91 -11.37 -6.07
CA ASP A 150 8.99 -10.89 -5.22
C ASP A 150 9.77 -12.04 -4.58
N ARG A 151 11.06 -11.84 -4.33
CA ARG A 151 11.94 -12.78 -3.66
C ARG A 151 12.76 -12.17 -2.53
N VAL A 152 12.57 -10.88 -2.24
CA VAL A 152 13.38 -10.19 -1.23
C VAL A 152 12.61 -9.88 0.07
N HIS A 153 11.27 -9.93 0.05
CA HIS A 153 10.47 -9.76 1.27
C HIS A 153 9.31 -10.76 1.42
N GLU A 154 8.55 -11.06 0.37
CA GLU A 154 7.39 -11.96 0.47
C GLU A 154 7.72 -13.35 1.04
N PRO A 155 8.79 -14.05 0.60
CA PRO A 155 9.14 -15.36 1.15
C PRO A 155 9.37 -15.36 2.65
N TYR A 156 9.96 -14.28 3.18
CA TYR A 156 10.26 -14.13 4.61
C TYR A 156 9.04 -13.70 5.44
N ARG A 157 8.01 -13.17 4.79
CA ARG A 157 6.72 -12.78 5.39
C ARG A 157 5.63 -13.81 5.20
N ALA A 158 5.86 -14.85 4.42
CA ALA A 158 4.86 -15.87 4.08
C ALA A 158 4.21 -16.52 5.31
N ALA A 159 4.97 -16.75 6.38
CA ALA A 159 4.44 -17.28 7.64
C ALA A 159 3.38 -16.38 8.29
N ASN A 160 3.46 -15.07 8.07
CA ASN A 160 2.52 -14.07 8.58
C ASN A 160 1.37 -13.79 7.59
N ALA A 161 1.38 -14.41 6.42
CA ALA A 161 0.37 -14.23 5.38
C ALA A 161 0.00 -15.58 4.73
N PRO A 162 -0.50 -16.57 5.50
CA PRO A 162 -0.88 -17.89 4.96
C PRO A 162 -1.96 -17.78 3.89
N LEU A 163 -2.80 -16.74 3.94
CA LEU A 163 -3.80 -16.44 2.93
C LEU A 163 -3.19 -16.25 1.54
N LEU A 164 -2.00 -15.65 1.41
CA LEU A 164 -1.32 -15.50 0.13
C LEU A 164 -1.04 -16.86 -0.53
N THR A 165 -0.53 -17.81 0.24
CA THR A 165 -0.28 -19.18 -0.24
C THR A 165 -1.58 -19.82 -0.70
N ALA A 166 -2.63 -19.78 0.14
CA ALA A 166 -3.93 -20.36 -0.19
C ALA A 166 -4.57 -19.74 -1.44
N VAL A 167 -4.41 -18.44 -1.66
CA VAL A 167 -4.89 -17.75 -2.89
C VAL A 167 -4.08 -18.21 -4.10
N ARG A 168 -2.74 -18.25 -3.98
CA ARG A 168 -1.84 -18.62 -5.10
C ARG A 168 -1.95 -20.08 -5.53
N GLU A 169 -2.24 -21.01 -4.62
CA GLU A 169 -2.47 -22.43 -4.94
C GLU A 169 -3.63 -22.61 -5.93
N ARG A 170 -4.63 -21.75 -5.86
CA ARG A 170 -5.75 -21.72 -6.82
C ARG A 170 -6.12 -20.27 -7.12
N LEU A 171 -5.31 -19.62 -7.94
CA LEU A 171 -5.57 -18.25 -8.36
C LEU A 171 -6.84 -18.22 -9.23
N PRO A 172 -7.84 -17.33 -8.96
CA PRO A 172 -9.02 -17.18 -9.80
C PRO A 172 -8.66 -16.90 -11.27
N ALA A 173 -9.47 -17.40 -12.21
CA ALA A 173 -9.19 -17.26 -13.64
C ALA A 173 -9.12 -15.79 -14.11
N GLY A 174 -9.89 -14.90 -13.48
CA GLY A 174 -9.88 -13.46 -13.74
C GLY A 174 -8.73 -12.70 -13.11
N ALA A 175 -7.91 -13.33 -12.24
CA ALA A 175 -6.82 -12.67 -11.56
C ALA A 175 -5.52 -12.66 -12.36
N LEU A 176 -4.79 -11.55 -12.27
CA LEU A 176 -3.44 -11.38 -12.82
C LEU A 176 -2.36 -11.91 -11.86
N GLY A 177 -2.66 -11.93 -10.57
CA GLY A 177 -1.78 -12.41 -9.51
C GLY A 177 -2.24 -11.96 -8.14
N ALA A 178 -1.47 -12.31 -7.11
CA ALA A 178 -1.73 -11.90 -5.73
C ALA A 178 -0.43 -11.51 -5.04
N THR A 179 -0.49 -10.49 -4.16
CA THR A 179 0.66 -9.94 -3.42
C THR A 179 0.28 -9.67 -1.96
N ILE A 180 1.26 -9.63 -1.07
CA ILE A 180 1.05 -9.10 0.29
C ILE A 180 0.85 -7.58 0.20
N SER A 181 -0.09 -7.04 0.97
CA SER A 181 -0.24 -5.61 1.18
C SER A 181 0.68 -5.13 2.31
N GLY A 182 1.67 -4.33 1.98
CA GLY A 182 2.64 -3.81 2.95
C GLY A 182 3.34 -4.93 3.73
N SER A 183 3.15 -4.96 5.06
CA SER A 183 3.67 -6.02 5.95
C SER A 183 2.73 -7.20 6.11
N GLY A 184 1.58 -7.19 5.48
CA GLY A 184 0.49 -8.14 5.67
C GLY A 184 -0.35 -7.81 6.92
N PRO A 185 -1.30 -8.69 7.29
CA PRO A 185 -1.63 -9.97 6.68
C PRO A 185 -2.55 -9.89 5.45
N THR A 186 -3.07 -8.70 5.12
CA THR A 186 -3.91 -8.49 3.95
C THR A 186 -3.19 -8.94 2.67
N VAL A 187 -3.94 -9.58 1.79
CA VAL A 187 -3.51 -9.99 0.45
C VAL A 187 -4.29 -9.17 -0.57
N ILE A 188 -3.60 -8.63 -1.56
CA ILE A 188 -4.24 -7.99 -2.71
C ILE A 188 -4.25 -9.00 -3.86
N VAL A 189 -5.44 -9.35 -4.32
CA VAL A 189 -5.64 -10.05 -5.60
C VAL A 189 -5.87 -9.00 -6.67
N TRP A 190 -5.03 -9.01 -7.67
CA TRP A 190 -5.08 -8.09 -8.79
C TRP A 190 -5.92 -8.70 -9.89
N ALA A 191 -7.17 -8.26 -10.02
CA ALA A 191 -8.10 -8.79 -11.02
C ALA A 191 -8.02 -7.98 -12.33
N ARG A 192 -8.33 -8.61 -13.46
CA ARG A 192 -8.65 -7.89 -14.69
C ARG A 192 -9.91 -7.07 -14.46
N ASP A 193 -9.97 -5.87 -15.00
CA ASP A 193 -11.10 -4.96 -14.74
C ASP A 193 -12.44 -5.58 -15.12
N GLU A 194 -12.50 -6.26 -16.27
CA GLU A 194 -13.69 -6.94 -16.76
C GLU A 194 -14.09 -8.17 -15.95
N ALA A 195 -13.19 -8.76 -15.19
CA ALA A 195 -13.42 -9.96 -14.38
C ALA A 195 -13.46 -9.67 -12.86
N ALA A 196 -13.34 -8.41 -12.44
CA ALA A 196 -13.19 -8.04 -11.04
C ALA A 196 -14.36 -8.48 -10.17
N GLU A 197 -15.59 -8.35 -10.67
CA GLU A 197 -16.80 -8.73 -9.94
C GLU A 197 -16.90 -10.25 -9.71
N GLU A 198 -16.68 -11.03 -10.77
CA GLU A 198 -16.70 -12.50 -10.72
C GLU A 198 -15.56 -13.02 -9.84
N THR A 199 -14.36 -12.43 -9.96
CA THR A 199 -13.20 -12.75 -9.12
C THR A 199 -13.49 -12.46 -7.65
N ALA A 200 -14.12 -11.33 -7.33
CA ALA A 200 -14.49 -10.99 -5.96
C ALA A 200 -15.52 -11.96 -5.38
N ALA A 201 -16.53 -12.35 -6.17
CA ALA A 201 -17.54 -13.33 -5.74
C ALA A 201 -16.92 -14.71 -5.46
N GLU A 202 -16.03 -15.21 -6.34
CA GLU A 202 -15.30 -16.47 -6.12
C GLU A 202 -14.47 -16.42 -4.83
N LEU A 203 -13.76 -15.30 -4.59
CA LEU A 203 -12.94 -15.14 -3.39
C LEU A 203 -13.79 -15.07 -2.11
N PHE A 204 -14.93 -14.38 -2.15
CA PHE A 204 -15.87 -14.30 -1.03
C PHE A 204 -16.43 -15.69 -0.66
N GLU A 205 -16.85 -16.48 -1.64
CA GLU A 205 -17.34 -17.85 -1.41
C GLU A 205 -16.25 -18.77 -0.84
N ARG A 206 -15.01 -18.59 -1.32
CA ARG A 206 -13.89 -19.45 -0.94
C ARG A 206 -13.30 -19.11 0.43
N PHE A 207 -13.39 -17.88 0.86
CA PHE A 207 -12.82 -17.38 2.11
C PHE A 207 -13.90 -16.66 2.96
N PRO A 208 -14.89 -17.40 3.51
CA PRO A 208 -16.05 -16.80 4.19
C PRO A 208 -15.70 -16.01 5.48
N ASP A 209 -14.53 -16.28 6.07
CA ASP A 209 -14.04 -15.63 7.29
C ASP A 209 -13.07 -14.45 6.96
N VAL A 210 -13.04 -13.99 5.72
CA VAL A 210 -12.15 -12.93 5.24
C VAL A 210 -12.98 -11.84 4.56
N ASP A 211 -12.81 -10.60 4.95
CA ASP A 211 -13.43 -9.48 4.25
C ASP A 211 -12.80 -9.32 2.87
N VAL A 212 -13.62 -9.36 1.83
CA VAL A 212 -13.22 -9.10 0.44
C VAL A 212 -13.68 -7.70 0.03
N LEU A 213 -12.72 -6.78 -0.11
CA LEU A 213 -12.97 -5.39 -0.43
C LEU A 213 -12.51 -5.09 -1.86
N ARG A 214 -13.42 -4.64 -2.72
CA ARG A 214 -13.05 -4.06 -4.01
C ARG A 214 -12.57 -2.64 -3.80
N LEU A 215 -11.33 -2.36 -4.14
CA LEU A 215 -10.70 -1.07 -3.95
C LEU A 215 -10.50 -0.35 -5.29
N ALA A 216 -10.21 0.93 -5.21
CA ALA A 216 -9.74 1.74 -6.34
C ALA A 216 -8.52 2.56 -5.89
N VAL A 217 -7.62 2.82 -6.83
CA VAL A 217 -6.53 3.78 -6.60
C VAL A 217 -7.14 5.18 -6.59
N SER A 218 -6.96 5.91 -5.48
CA SER A 218 -7.41 7.31 -5.41
C SER A 218 -6.48 8.18 -6.27
N PRO A 219 -7.00 8.94 -7.25
CA PRO A 219 -6.17 9.84 -8.04
C PRO A 219 -5.76 11.10 -7.28
N THR A 220 -6.32 11.34 -6.10
CA THR A 220 -6.03 12.52 -5.28
C THR A 220 -5.44 12.12 -3.94
N GLY A 221 -4.49 12.90 -3.46
CA GLY A 221 -3.91 12.76 -2.12
C GLY A 221 -4.70 13.49 -1.04
N ALA A 222 -4.20 13.41 0.19
CA ALA A 222 -4.79 14.09 1.34
C ALA A 222 -4.79 15.62 1.14
N GLY A 223 -5.93 16.26 1.39
CA GLY A 223 -6.09 17.72 1.25
C GLY A 223 -6.30 18.22 -0.18
N GLN A 224 -6.35 17.34 -1.16
CA GLN A 224 -6.71 17.64 -2.55
C GLN A 224 -8.19 17.25 -2.74
N ALA A 225 -9.09 18.19 -2.65
CA ALA A 225 -10.51 18.01 -2.88
C ALA A 225 -10.89 18.47 -4.29
#